data_c875368a074bb5571ad086d2eff84a95
#
_entry.id   c875368a074bb5571ad086d2eff84a95
#
_cell.length_a   1.000
_cell.length_b   1.000
_cell.length_c   1.000
_cell.angle_alpha   90.00
_cell.angle_beta   90.00
_cell.angle_gamma   90.00
#
_symmetry.space_group_name_H-M   'P 1'
#
loop_
_entity.id
_entity.type
_entity.pdbx_description
1 polymer ?
#
loop_
_entity_poly.entity_id
_entity_poly.type
_entity_poly.pdbx_seq_one_letter_code
_entity_poly.pdbx_strand_id
1 'polypeptide(L)'
;MTNMTKVKAAENSSLTNLGESLGQASVPAVKQYLQLAAEQKLDIDDIYQRIGLDLALFSDNSQHISGLHFQQLIALLLEQSSDDLFGLHTAKHVQPGSYSVLGYISMNCENLGQAITKIQPFEKLVGDMGTTNFADLGDKVKISWHCQFTEPNVKRHMIDNCLGSWLTFARYLVNQASNPSEILLSRKKPALSQQNEYQAVFKCPIRFGQAENAIVFDKTLLSLPLNKGNQQLLSTLESHAQALISDLTTETDMATQLKNSIAKSLKTGNFHQQDIAEQFAMSAKPLQRRLAASGITFQAVLDETRLQLAKTHLAASKLNLNEISIELGFTEPRSFYRWFNKLTQQTPGDYRKNLINNNTE
;
A
#
# COMPACT_ATOMS: atom_id res chain seq x y z
N MET A 1 2.49 38.21 -7.14
CA MET A 1 2.58 36.96 -7.94
C MET A 1 3.81 36.09 -7.63
N THR A 2 4.62 36.38 -6.62
CA THR A 2 5.93 35.72 -6.40
C THR A 2 5.95 34.71 -5.24
N ASN A 3 4.90 34.61 -4.43
CA ASN A 3 4.87 33.70 -3.26
C ASN A 3 4.10 32.38 -3.47
N MET A 4 3.23 32.29 -4.46
CA MET A 4 2.48 31.05 -4.73
C MET A 4 3.31 29.98 -5.46
N THR A 5 4.35 30.38 -6.20
CA THR A 5 5.21 29.46 -6.94
C THR A 5 6.24 28.75 -6.05
N LYS A 6 6.63 29.35 -4.91
CA LYS A 6 7.59 28.74 -3.98
C LYS A 6 6.96 27.69 -3.05
N VAL A 7 5.69 27.81 -2.73
CA VAL A 7 4.97 26.82 -1.92
C VAL A 7 4.73 25.54 -2.72
N LYS A 8 4.35 25.64 -4.01
CA LYS A 8 4.16 24.46 -4.89
C LYS A 8 5.44 23.66 -5.14
N ALA A 9 6.63 24.27 -5.08
CA ALA A 9 7.89 23.57 -5.25
C ALA A 9 8.36 22.78 -4.01
N ALA A 10 7.97 23.24 -2.81
CA ALA A 10 8.31 22.55 -1.55
C ALA A 10 7.41 21.32 -1.29
N GLU A 11 6.16 21.35 -1.74
CA GLU A 11 5.21 20.24 -1.57
C GLU A 11 5.50 19.03 -2.46
N ASN A 12 6.11 19.22 -3.64
CA ASN A 12 6.52 18.11 -4.51
C ASN A 12 7.84 17.44 -4.09
N SER A 13 8.64 18.04 -3.22
CA SER A 13 9.94 17.48 -2.82
C SER A 13 9.85 16.37 -1.77
N SER A 14 8.75 16.27 -1.03
CA SER A 14 8.55 15.20 -0.03
C SER A 14 8.09 13.87 -0.62
N LEU A 15 7.61 13.86 -1.88
CA LEU A 15 7.05 12.66 -2.52
C LEU A 15 8.09 11.81 -3.27
N THR A 16 9.34 12.27 -3.41
CA THR A 16 10.36 11.62 -4.24
C THR A 16 11.32 10.68 -3.49
N ASN A 17 11.15 10.48 -2.19
CA ASN A 17 12.08 9.66 -1.38
C ASN A 17 11.66 8.19 -1.21
N LEU A 18 10.76 7.65 -2.04
CA LEU A 18 10.25 6.29 -1.89
C LEU A 18 10.84 5.35 -2.94
N GLY A 19 12.01 4.82 -2.65
CA GLY A 19 12.64 3.74 -3.42
C GLY A 19 12.14 2.33 -3.09
N GLU A 20 11.11 2.20 -2.24
CA GLU A 20 10.47 0.94 -1.91
C GLU A 20 9.07 0.89 -2.56
N SER A 21 8.76 -0.24 -3.18
CA SER A 21 7.40 -0.51 -3.66
C SER A 21 6.46 -0.52 -2.45
N LEU A 22 5.49 0.41 -2.40
CA LEU A 22 4.46 0.45 -1.35
C LEU A 22 3.38 -0.61 -1.55
N GLY A 23 3.64 -1.60 -2.42
CA GLY A 23 2.70 -2.65 -2.72
C GLY A 23 1.50 -2.19 -3.55
N GLN A 24 0.37 -2.86 -3.37
CA GLN A 24 -0.89 -2.60 -4.07
C GLN A 24 -2.05 -2.61 -3.09
N ALA A 25 -3.12 -1.89 -3.42
CA ALA A 25 -4.38 -1.91 -2.69
C ALA A 25 -5.52 -2.33 -3.63
N SER A 26 -6.37 -3.26 -3.22
CA SER A 26 -7.55 -3.64 -3.99
C SER A 26 -8.54 -2.47 -4.05
N VAL A 27 -9.21 -2.32 -5.17
CA VAL A 27 -10.27 -1.29 -5.34
C VAL A 27 -11.33 -1.36 -4.22
N PRO A 28 -11.79 -2.54 -3.77
CA PRO A 28 -12.71 -2.62 -2.64
C PRO A 28 -12.17 -2.03 -1.33
N ALA A 29 -10.88 -2.21 -1.02
CA ALA A 29 -10.27 -1.62 0.17
C ALA A 29 -10.22 -0.09 0.08
N VAL A 30 -9.92 0.45 -1.12
CA VAL A 30 -9.90 1.91 -1.37
C VAL A 30 -11.28 2.53 -1.24
N LYS A 31 -12.34 1.83 -1.69
CA LYS A 31 -13.71 2.33 -1.67
C LYS A 31 -14.21 2.73 -0.28
N GLN A 32 -13.71 2.14 0.80
CA GLN A 32 -14.08 2.57 2.15
C GLN A 32 -13.75 4.05 2.40
N TYR A 33 -12.58 4.49 1.93
CA TYR A 33 -12.13 5.89 2.06
C TYR A 33 -12.97 6.82 1.19
N LEU A 34 -13.29 6.38 -0.03
CA LEU A 34 -14.10 7.14 -0.97
C LEU A 34 -15.56 7.30 -0.50
N GLN A 35 -16.10 6.30 0.20
CA GLN A 35 -17.45 6.40 0.79
C GLN A 35 -17.52 7.51 1.84
N LEU A 36 -16.55 7.58 2.76
CA LEU A 36 -16.50 8.66 3.74
C LEU A 36 -16.24 10.01 3.07
N ALA A 37 -15.36 10.05 2.06
CA ALA A 37 -15.10 11.26 1.29
C ALA A 37 -16.38 11.80 0.61
N ALA A 38 -17.19 10.91 0.03
CA ALA A 38 -18.49 11.27 -0.56
C ALA A 38 -19.48 11.80 0.50
N GLU A 39 -19.55 11.17 1.68
CA GLU A 39 -20.38 11.69 2.80
C GLU A 39 -19.95 13.09 3.23
N GLN A 40 -18.64 13.34 3.26
CA GLN A 40 -18.09 14.66 3.61
C GLN A 40 -18.11 15.65 2.43
N LYS A 41 -18.60 15.23 1.25
CA LYS A 41 -18.67 16.03 0.01
C LYS A 41 -17.32 16.57 -0.44
N LEU A 42 -16.25 15.77 -0.27
CA LEU A 42 -14.93 16.11 -0.77
C LEU A 42 -14.90 16.03 -2.30
N ASP A 43 -14.04 16.83 -2.93
CA ASP A 43 -13.90 16.86 -4.40
C ASP A 43 -13.01 15.70 -4.87
N ILE A 44 -13.63 14.53 -5.04
CA ILE A 44 -12.96 13.31 -5.46
C ILE A 44 -12.45 13.42 -6.91
N ASP A 45 -13.15 14.17 -7.76
CA ASP A 45 -12.76 14.32 -9.17
C ASP A 45 -11.48 15.15 -9.30
N ASP A 46 -11.31 16.22 -8.51
CA ASP A 46 -10.04 16.97 -8.42
C ASP A 46 -8.90 16.04 -7.95
N ILE A 47 -9.16 15.22 -6.94
CA ILE A 47 -8.15 14.27 -6.43
C ILE A 47 -7.70 13.32 -7.53
N TYR A 48 -8.61 12.69 -8.25
CA TYR A 48 -8.27 11.76 -9.34
C TYR A 48 -7.46 12.43 -10.45
N GLN A 49 -7.83 13.64 -10.83
CA GLN A 49 -7.06 14.40 -11.83
C GLN A 49 -5.65 14.71 -11.35
N ARG A 50 -5.48 15.09 -10.07
CA ARG A 50 -4.16 15.42 -9.49
C ARG A 50 -3.21 14.23 -9.43
N ILE A 51 -3.72 13.02 -9.18
CA ILE A 51 -2.90 11.80 -9.09
C ILE A 51 -2.85 11.00 -10.41
N GLY A 52 -3.62 11.40 -11.41
CA GLY A 52 -3.64 10.74 -12.72
C GLY A 52 -4.30 9.35 -12.71
N LEU A 53 -5.26 9.11 -11.82
CA LEU A 53 -6.05 7.86 -11.79
C LEU A 53 -7.28 7.96 -12.70
N ASP A 54 -7.52 6.88 -13.46
CA ASP A 54 -8.74 6.74 -14.25
C ASP A 54 -9.91 6.27 -13.37
N LEU A 55 -11.00 7.02 -13.37
CA LEU A 55 -12.24 6.67 -12.68
C LEU A 55 -12.80 5.30 -13.10
N ALA A 56 -12.60 4.89 -14.37
CA ALA A 56 -13.06 3.61 -14.87
C ALA A 56 -12.47 2.43 -14.08
N LEU A 57 -11.28 2.59 -13.49
CA LEU A 57 -10.64 1.57 -12.67
C LEU A 57 -11.51 1.16 -11.47
N PHE A 58 -12.24 2.11 -10.88
CA PHE A 58 -13.08 1.86 -9.71
C PHE A 58 -14.41 1.20 -10.02
N SER A 59 -14.74 1.00 -11.29
CA SER A 59 -15.93 0.24 -11.72
C SER A 59 -15.74 -1.27 -11.56
N ASP A 60 -14.49 -1.75 -11.55
CA ASP A 60 -14.15 -3.17 -11.44
C ASP A 60 -13.48 -3.49 -10.09
N ASN A 61 -14.17 -4.29 -9.27
CA ASN A 61 -13.69 -4.70 -7.95
C ASN A 61 -12.52 -5.71 -7.99
N SER A 62 -12.18 -6.25 -9.15
CA SER A 62 -11.02 -7.13 -9.32
C SER A 62 -9.71 -6.35 -9.47
N GLN A 63 -9.78 -5.05 -9.72
CA GLN A 63 -8.63 -4.20 -9.95
C GLN A 63 -7.90 -3.82 -8.66
N HIS A 64 -6.63 -3.44 -8.84
CA HIS A 64 -5.76 -2.92 -7.79
C HIS A 64 -5.17 -1.58 -8.22
N ILE A 65 -4.85 -0.73 -7.27
CA ILE A 65 -4.06 0.48 -7.49
C ILE A 65 -2.70 0.34 -6.82
N SER A 66 -1.67 1.01 -7.35
CA SER A 66 -0.37 1.00 -6.69
C SER A 66 -0.47 1.63 -5.29
N GLY A 67 0.31 1.12 -4.34
CA GLY A 67 0.37 1.69 -2.99
C GLY A 67 0.79 3.15 -2.99
N LEU A 68 1.59 3.59 -3.98
CA LEU A 68 1.93 5.00 -4.15
C LEU A 68 0.70 5.85 -4.48
N HIS A 69 -0.10 5.44 -5.47
CA HIS A 69 -1.36 6.15 -5.78
C HIS A 69 -2.32 6.14 -4.61
N PHE A 70 -2.38 5.04 -3.85
CA PHE A 70 -3.23 4.97 -2.67
C PHE A 70 -2.74 5.89 -1.55
N GLN A 71 -1.43 5.97 -1.31
CA GLN A 71 -0.86 6.92 -0.36
C GLN A 71 -1.17 8.37 -0.76
N GLN A 72 -1.01 8.71 -2.04
CA GLN A 72 -1.34 10.04 -2.58
C GLN A 72 -2.84 10.35 -2.45
N LEU A 73 -3.71 9.38 -2.78
CA LEU A 73 -5.15 9.52 -2.61
C LEU A 73 -5.52 9.86 -1.16
N ILE A 74 -5.01 9.08 -0.20
CA ILE A 74 -5.28 9.33 1.22
C ILE A 74 -4.75 10.70 1.64
N ALA A 75 -3.52 11.07 1.24
CA ALA A 75 -2.94 12.36 1.58
C ALA A 75 -3.82 13.53 1.11
N LEU A 76 -4.35 13.45 -0.13
CA LEU A 76 -5.23 14.47 -0.68
C LEU A 76 -6.62 14.49 -0.02
N LEU A 77 -7.16 13.32 0.32
CA LEU A 77 -8.40 13.25 1.11
C LEU A 77 -8.24 13.91 2.48
N LEU A 78 -7.11 13.69 3.13
CA LEU A 78 -6.79 14.30 4.43
C LEU A 78 -6.54 15.81 4.32
N GLU A 79 -6.00 16.29 3.19
CA GLU A 79 -5.82 17.72 2.92
C GLU A 79 -7.17 18.44 2.79
N GLN A 80 -8.15 17.80 2.11
CA GLN A 80 -9.48 18.38 1.92
C GLN A 80 -10.41 18.19 3.13
N SER A 81 -10.19 17.12 3.91
CA SER A 81 -11.03 16.79 5.06
C SER A 81 -10.64 17.62 6.29
N SER A 82 -11.63 18.11 7.02
CA SER A 82 -11.43 18.68 8.37
C SER A 82 -11.49 17.62 9.49
N ASP A 83 -11.54 16.33 9.14
CA ASP A 83 -11.71 15.23 10.07
C ASP A 83 -10.33 14.64 10.46
N ASP A 84 -9.82 15.03 11.62
CA ASP A 84 -8.55 14.53 12.18
C ASP A 84 -8.53 13.03 12.45
N LEU A 85 -9.68 12.36 12.41
CA LEU A 85 -9.84 10.92 12.61
C LEU A 85 -10.42 10.20 11.38
N PHE A 86 -10.26 10.81 10.21
CA PHE A 86 -10.78 10.30 8.93
C PHE A 86 -10.59 8.79 8.77
N GLY A 87 -9.38 8.26 9.01
CA GLY A 87 -9.11 6.83 8.92
C GLY A 87 -9.92 5.98 9.91
N LEU A 88 -10.12 6.45 11.15
CA LEU A 88 -10.96 5.77 12.13
C LEU A 88 -12.43 5.74 11.68
N HIS A 89 -12.91 6.86 11.15
CA HIS A 89 -14.30 7.01 10.74
C HIS A 89 -14.63 6.23 9.46
N THR A 90 -13.65 5.92 8.61
CA THR A 90 -13.86 5.02 7.47
C THR A 90 -14.23 3.60 7.89
N ALA A 91 -13.86 3.18 9.10
CA ALA A 91 -14.14 1.82 9.59
C ALA A 91 -15.65 1.47 9.67
N LYS A 92 -16.53 2.47 9.75
CA LYS A 92 -18.00 2.24 9.71
C LYS A 92 -18.50 1.74 8.35
N HIS A 93 -17.73 1.97 7.28
CA HIS A 93 -18.09 1.59 5.90
C HIS A 93 -17.60 0.20 5.51
N VAL A 94 -16.95 -0.52 6.44
CA VAL A 94 -16.48 -1.87 6.16
C VAL A 94 -17.63 -2.83 5.86
N GLN A 95 -17.49 -3.57 4.78
CA GLN A 95 -18.42 -4.61 4.32
C GLN A 95 -17.60 -5.86 3.96
N PRO A 96 -18.22 -7.04 3.82
CA PRO A 96 -17.49 -8.24 3.40
C PRO A 96 -16.68 -8.00 2.11
N GLY A 97 -17.29 -7.35 1.12
CA GLY A 97 -16.62 -6.99 -0.13
C GLY A 97 -15.40 -6.07 0.04
N SER A 98 -15.29 -5.31 1.12
CA SER A 98 -14.12 -4.44 1.39
C SER A 98 -12.81 -5.21 1.52
N TYR A 99 -12.89 -6.48 1.89
CA TYR A 99 -11.76 -7.39 1.99
C TYR A 99 -11.62 -8.32 0.78
N SER A 100 -12.20 -7.94 -0.37
CA SER A 100 -12.20 -8.79 -1.56
C SER A 100 -12.76 -10.19 -1.22
N VAL A 101 -12.22 -11.27 -1.79
CA VAL A 101 -12.68 -12.64 -1.51
C VAL A 101 -12.44 -13.06 -0.05
N LEU A 102 -11.43 -12.50 0.64
CA LEU A 102 -11.15 -12.81 2.05
C LEU A 102 -12.35 -12.51 2.97
N GLY A 103 -13.07 -11.43 2.72
CA GLY A 103 -14.26 -11.12 3.51
C GLY A 103 -15.37 -12.18 3.38
N TYR A 104 -15.58 -12.70 2.18
CA TYR A 104 -16.54 -13.77 1.94
C TYR A 104 -16.05 -15.13 2.51
N ILE A 105 -14.74 -15.41 2.44
CA ILE A 105 -14.13 -16.55 3.14
C ILE A 105 -14.45 -16.47 4.63
N SER A 106 -14.16 -15.32 5.25
CA SER A 106 -14.39 -15.11 6.69
C SER A 106 -15.84 -15.33 7.10
N MET A 107 -16.81 -14.89 6.29
CA MET A 107 -18.25 -15.10 6.55
C MET A 107 -18.69 -16.57 6.55
N ASN A 108 -17.96 -17.43 5.85
CA ASN A 108 -18.30 -18.86 5.71
C ASN A 108 -17.52 -19.76 6.66
N CYS A 109 -16.69 -19.22 7.53
CA CYS A 109 -16.03 -19.94 8.61
C CYS A 109 -17.02 -20.37 9.71
N GLU A 110 -16.66 -21.38 10.49
CA GLU A 110 -17.49 -21.91 11.59
C GLU A 110 -17.49 -20.98 12.80
N ASN A 111 -16.32 -20.40 13.10
CA ASN A 111 -16.11 -19.55 14.26
C ASN A 111 -15.12 -18.43 13.97
N LEU A 112 -15.03 -17.47 14.88
CA LEU A 112 -14.15 -16.30 14.73
C LEU A 112 -12.68 -16.70 14.62
N GLY A 113 -12.23 -17.72 15.34
CA GLY A 113 -10.85 -18.23 15.29
C GLY A 113 -10.48 -18.73 13.90
N GLN A 114 -11.35 -19.52 13.28
CA GLN A 114 -11.14 -19.96 11.90
C GLN A 114 -11.07 -18.76 10.92
N ALA A 115 -11.96 -17.77 11.06
CA ALA A 115 -11.94 -16.58 10.22
C ALA A 115 -10.63 -15.79 10.35
N ILE A 116 -10.12 -15.63 11.58
CA ILE A 116 -8.87 -14.95 11.88
C ILE A 116 -7.66 -15.67 11.24
N THR A 117 -7.64 -17.01 11.27
CA THR A 117 -6.55 -17.78 10.64
C THR A 117 -6.48 -17.62 9.12
N LYS A 118 -7.55 -17.13 8.47
CA LYS A 118 -7.57 -16.88 7.03
C LYS A 118 -6.93 -15.53 6.63
N ILE A 119 -6.66 -14.65 7.60
CA ILE A 119 -6.11 -13.32 7.28
C ILE A 119 -4.74 -13.46 6.60
N GLN A 120 -3.74 -14.03 7.27
CA GLN A 120 -2.38 -14.12 6.75
C GLN A 120 -2.27 -14.82 5.38
N PRO A 121 -2.93 -15.97 5.14
CA PRO A 121 -2.87 -16.64 3.84
C PRO A 121 -3.44 -15.80 2.69
N PHE A 122 -4.42 -14.92 2.96
CA PHE A 122 -5.21 -14.24 1.95
C PHE A 122 -5.16 -12.71 2.03
N GLU A 123 -4.40 -12.10 2.97
CA GLU A 123 -4.34 -10.63 3.12
C GLU A 123 -3.83 -9.91 1.86
N LYS A 124 -2.97 -10.55 1.05
CA LYS A 124 -2.48 -10.00 -0.22
C LYS A 124 -3.58 -9.73 -1.24
N LEU A 125 -4.73 -10.42 -1.15
CA LEU A 125 -5.89 -10.16 -2.02
C LEU A 125 -6.61 -8.85 -1.68
N VAL A 126 -6.43 -8.36 -0.46
CA VAL A 126 -6.90 -7.05 -0.02
C VAL A 126 -5.88 -5.98 -0.40
N GLY A 127 -4.60 -6.33 -0.26
CA GLY A 127 -3.44 -5.51 -0.61
C GLY A 127 -2.24 -5.88 0.24
N ASP A 128 -1.08 -5.46 -0.19
CA ASP A 128 0.18 -5.61 0.55
C ASP A 128 0.66 -4.28 1.14
N MET A 129 -0.29 -3.50 1.68
CA MET A 129 -0.05 -2.21 2.35
C MET A 129 0.53 -2.36 3.75
N GLY A 130 0.57 -3.56 4.26
CA GLY A 130 1.08 -3.91 5.58
C GLY A 130 1.04 -5.41 5.81
N THR A 131 1.53 -5.84 6.96
CA THR A 131 1.59 -7.25 7.36
C THR A 131 0.92 -7.49 8.69
N THR A 132 0.15 -8.59 8.77
CA THR A 132 -0.53 -9.04 9.97
C THR A 132 0.33 -10.05 10.71
N ASN A 133 0.47 -9.90 12.03
CA ASN A 133 1.15 -10.85 12.89
C ASN A 133 0.24 -11.29 14.03
N PHE A 134 0.41 -12.54 14.44
CA PHE A 134 -0.31 -13.15 15.57
C PHE A 134 0.66 -13.51 16.68
N ALA A 135 0.27 -13.26 17.93
CA ALA A 135 1.02 -13.70 19.09
C ALA A 135 0.06 -14.35 20.11
N ASP A 136 0.44 -15.52 20.57
CA ASP A 136 -0.22 -16.21 21.67
C ASP A 136 0.32 -15.66 23.01
N LEU A 137 -0.58 -15.15 23.86
CA LEU A 137 -0.27 -14.57 25.16
C LEU A 137 -0.83 -15.40 26.32
N GLY A 138 -1.04 -16.71 26.10
CA GLY A 138 -1.62 -17.62 27.10
C GLY A 138 -3.15 -17.68 27.03
N ASP A 139 -3.87 -16.95 27.86
CA ASP A 139 -5.33 -16.82 27.84
C ASP A 139 -5.82 -15.79 26.79
N LYS A 140 -4.92 -15.01 26.22
CA LYS A 140 -5.21 -13.98 25.21
C LYS A 140 -4.48 -14.23 23.90
N VAL A 141 -4.98 -13.60 22.85
CA VAL A 141 -4.33 -13.53 21.54
C VAL A 141 -4.17 -12.06 21.16
N LYS A 142 -3.04 -11.73 20.56
CA LYS A 142 -2.76 -10.42 19.99
C LYS A 142 -2.67 -10.52 18.48
N ILE A 143 -3.40 -9.65 17.78
CA ILE A 143 -3.29 -9.43 16.34
C ILE A 143 -2.70 -8.05 16.16
N SER A 144 -1.51 -7.95 15.56
CA SER A 144 -0.86 -6.68 15.25
C SER A 144 -0.76 -6.47 13.75
N TRP A 145 -0.76 -5.20 13.34
CA TRP A 145 -0.59 -4.80 11.95
C TRP A 145 0.54 -3.79 11.79
N HIS A 146 1.46 -4.12 10.90
CA HIS A 146 2.59 -3.26 10.54
C HIS A 146 2.31 -2.61 9.18
N CYS A 147 2.05 -1.30 9.19
CA CYS A 147 1.80 -0.50 7.99
C CYS A 147 3.11 -0.20 7.25
N GLN A 148 3.16 -0.46 5.96
CA GLN A 148 4.34 -0.21 5.10
C GLN A 148 4.45 1.26 4.64
N PHE A 149 3.38 2.04 4.70
CA PHE A 149 3.42 3.43 4.27
C PHE A 149 4.35 4.26 5.16
N THR A 150 5.08 5.17 4.53
CA THR A 150 6.15 5.95 5.17
C THR A 150 5.71 7.36 5.55
N GLU A 151 4.70 7.93 4.84
CA GLU A 151 4.16 9.23 5.17
C GLU A 151 3.42 9.16 6.52
N PRO A 152 3.86 9.89 7.57
CA PRO A 152 3.40 9.67 8.95
C PRO A 152 1.89 9.89 9.14
N ASN A 153 1.32 10.88 8.47
CA ASN A 153 -0.10 11.20 8.59
C ASN A 153 -0.96 10.13 7.90
N VAL A 154 -0.62 9.73 6.69
CA VAL A 154 -1.27 8.62 5.97
C VAL A 154 -1.17 7.33 6.77
N LYS A 155 0.03 6.98 7.25
CA LYS A 155 0.28 5.79 8.07
C LYS A 155 -0.63 5.74 9.29
N ARG A 156 -0.80 6.86 9.99
CA ARG A 156 -1.69 6.97 11.14
C ARG A 156 -3.13 6.60 10.77
N HIS A 157 -3.65 7.20 9.72
CA HIS A 157 -5.02 6.97 9.28
C HIS A 157 -5.24 5.56 8.73
N MET A 158 -4.23 4.97 8.08
CA MET A 158 -4.24 3.57 7.64
C MET A 158 -4.33 2.59 8.82
N ILE A 159 -3.57 2.84 9.90
CA ILE A 159 -3.62 2.03 11.11
C ILE A 159 -4.99 2.14 11.79
N ASP A 160 -5.50 3.35 11.95
CA ASP A 160 -6.81 3.60 12.55
C ASP A 160 -7.93 2.92 11.75
N ASN A 161 -7.90 2.99 10.41
CA ASN A 161 -8.82 2.26 9.54
C ASN A 161 -8.69 0.75 9.72
N CYS A 162 -7.47 0.21 9.66
CA CYS A 162 -7.25 -1.23 9.70
C CYS A 162 -7.81 -1.85 10.98
N LEU A 163 -7.41 -1.35 12.16
CA LEU A 163 -7.86 -1.89 13.43
C LEU A 163 -9.36 -1.64 13.66
N GLY A 164 -9.86 -0.46 13.30
CA GLY A 164 -11.28 -0.12 13.38
C GLY A 164 -12.15 -1.03 12.51
N SER A 165 -11.72 -1.24 11.25
CA SER A 165 -12.42 -2.08 10.29
C SER A 165 -12.40 -3.55 10.70
N TRP A 166 -11.27 -4.08 11.19
CA TRP A 166 -11.18 -5.44 11.69
C TRP A 166 -12.18 -5.70 12.83
N LEU A 167 -12.24 -4.77 13.78
CA LEU A 167 -13.16 -4.93 14.91
C LEU A 167 -14.63 -4.78 14.49
N THR A 168 -14.92 -3.82 13.61
CA THR A 168 -16.29 -3.63 13.09
C THR A 168 -16.74 -4.86 12.32
N PHE A 169 -15.87 -5.43 11.49
CA PHE A 169 -16.17 -6.62 10.72
C PHE A 169 -16.29 -7.86 11.62
N ALA A 170 -15.44 -8.04 12.62
CA ALA A 170 -15.55 -9.14 13.59
C ALA A 170 -16.90 -9.11 14.31
N ARG A 171 -17.36 -7.93 14.76
CA ARG A 171 -18.69 -7.76 15.38
C ARG A 171 -19.83 -8.10 14.41
N TYR A 172 -19.68 -7.73 13.14
CA TYR A 172 -20.64 -8.12 12.10
C TYR A 172 -20.70 -9.64 11.93
N LEU A 173 -19.55 -10.32 11.90
CA LEU A 173 -19.47 -11.78 11.72
C LEU A 173 -20.14 -12.56 12.86
N VAL A 174 -19.91 -12.15 14.11
CA VAL A 174 -20.46 -12.87 15.30
C VAL A 174 -21.86 -12.39 15.70
N ASN A 175 -22.38 -11.34 15.05
CA ASN A 175 -23.68 -10.72 15.34
C ASN A 175 -23.91 -10.41 16.82
N GLN A 176 -22.86 -10.06 17.54
CA GLN A 176 -22.92 -9.66 18.93
C GLN A 176 -21.81 -8.66 19.28
N ALA A 177 -22.02 -7.92 20.37
CA ALA A 177 -21.05 -6.96 20.86
C ALA A 177 -19.90 -7.67 21.58
N SER A 178 -19.01 -8.31 20.82
CA SER A 178 -17.75 -8.82 21.35
C SER A 178 -16.73 -7.67 21.37
N ASN A 179 -16.20 -7.36 22.55
CA ASN A 179 -15.20 -6.33 22.70
C ASN A 179 -13.84 -6.98 22.97
N PRO A 180 -12.75 -6.44 22.39
CA PRO A 180 -11.42 -6.87 22.73
C PRO A 180 -11.06 -6.48 24.17
N SER A 181 -10.02 -7.11 24.73
CA SER A 181 -9.50 -6.76 26.06
C SER A 181 -8.87 -5.38 26.06
N GLU A 182 -8.15 -5.03 25.01
CA GLU A 182 -7.54 -3.72 24.81
C GLU A 182 -7.09 -3.49 23.35
N ILE A 183 -6.90 -2.21 23.00
CA ILE A 183 -6.25 -1.77 21.76
C ILE A 183 -4.90 -1.14 22.12
N LEU A 184 -3.86 -1.51 21.37
CA LEU A 184 -2.53 -0.93 21.46
C LEU A 184 -2.29 -0.02 20.25
N LEU A 185 -1.87 1.22 20.48
CA LEU A 185 -1.56 2.19 19.41
C LEU A 185 -0.19 2.82 19.66
N SER A 186 0.66 2.83 18.65
CA SER A 186 2.01 3.40 18.73
C SER A 186 2.01 4.93 18.78
N ARG A 187 0.95 5.57 18.30
CA ARG A 187 0.82 7.03 18.33
C ARG A 187 0.76 7.58 19.74
N LYS A 188 1.18 8.86 19.88
CA LYS A 188 1.03 9.60 21.13
C LYS A 188 -0.46 9.77 21.49
N LYS A 189 -0.74 9.83 22.78
CA LYS A 189 -2.09 10.04 23.31
C LYS A 189 -2.68 11.34 22.76
N PRO A 190 -3.84 11.32 22.06
CA PRO A 190 -4.44 12.51 21.48
C PRO A 190 -5.25 13.31 22.52
N ALA A 191 -5.85 14.44 22.10
CA ALA A 191 -6.78 15.24 22.91
C ALA A 191 -7.97 14.42 23.39
N LEU A 192 -8.60 14.83 24.50
CA LEU A 192 -9.68 14.07 25.13
C LEU A 192 -10.88 13.86 24.18
N SER A 193 -11.22 14.86 23.37
CA SER A 193 -12.28 14.74 22.37
C SER A 193 -12.04 13.59 21.40
N GLN A 194 -10.83 13.47 20.86
CA GLN A 194 -10.44 12.38 19.98
C GLN A 194 -10.40 11.04 20.71
N GLN A 195 -9.97 11.01 21.99
CA GLN A 195 -10.02 9.76 22.78
C GLN A 195 -11.45 9.22 22.92
N ASN A 196 -12.44 10.08 23.06
CA ASN A 196 -13.85 9.69 23.12
C ASN A 196 -14.32 9.05 21.80
N GLU A 197 -13.88 9.56 20.63
CA GLU A 197 -14.16 8.97 19.32
C GLU A 197 -13.55 7.56 19.20
N TYR A 198 -12.26 7.41 19.59
CA TYR A 198 -11.64 6.09 19.67
C TYR A 198 -12.41 5.14 20.59
N GLN A 199 -12.84 5.62 21.77
CA GLN A 199 -13.61 4.83 22.71
C GLN A 199 -14.98 4.41 22.14
N ALA A 200 -15.62 5.27 21.35
CA ALA A 200 -16.88 4.99 20.69
C ALA A 200 -16.76 3.86 19.66
N VAL A 201 -15.66 3.82 18.92
CA VAL A 201 -15.39 2.77 17.90
C VAL A 201 -14.92 1.46 18.56
N PHE A 202 -13.89 1.53 19.41
CA PHE A 202 -13.26 0.32 19.95
C PHE A 202 -14.02 -0.31 21.12
N LYS A 203 -14.69 0.49 21.95
CA LYS A 203 -15.49 0.07 23.12
C LYS A 203 -14.72 -0.80 24.13
N CYS A 204 -13.43 -0.56 24.27
CA CYS A 204 -12.52 -1.24 25.19
C CYS A 204 -11.39 -0.29 25.61
N PRO A 205 -10.56 -0.63 26.62
CA PRO A 205 -9.39 0.15 26.98
C PRO A 205 -8.44 0.37 25.80
N ILE A 206 -7.89 1.59 25.67
CA ILE A 206 -6.96 1.96 24.61
C ILE A 206 -5.66 2.45 25.24
N ARG A 207 -4.54 1.82 24.86
CA ARG A 207 -3.19 2.22 25.27
C ARG A 207 -2.47 2.91 24.13
N PHE A 208 -2.15 4.15 24.33
CA PHE A 208 -1.33 4.96 23.41
C PHE A 208 0.16 4.87 23.76
N GLY A 209 1.04 5.21 22.79
CA GLY A 209 2.50 5.21 22.97
C GLY A 209 3.11 3.82 23.09
N GLN A 210 2.47 2.81 22.50
CA GLN A 210 2.94 1.43 22.51
C GLN A 210 3.97 1.17 21.39
N ALA A 211 4.72 0.09 21.48
CA ALA A 211 5.71 -0.30 20.46
C ALA A 211 5.05 -0.74 19.14
N GLU A 212 3.82 -1.18 19.17
CA GLU A 212 3.09 -1.74 18.03
C GLU A 212 1.62 -1.31 18.01
N ASN A 213 0.94 -1.59 16.90
CA ASN A 213 -0.49 -1.34 16.73
C ASN A 213 -1.21 -2.69 16.68
N ALA A 214 -2.08 -2.95 17.66
CA ALA A 214 -2.65 -4.27 17.85
C ALA A 214 -4.03 -4.25 18.51
N ILE A 215 -4.77 -5.35 18.30
CA ILE A 215 -5.96 -5.74 19.05
C ILE A 215 -5.58 -6.93 19.94
N VAL A 216 -5.85 -6.84 21.22
CA VAL A 216 -5.70 -7.93 22.19
C VAL A 216 -7.08 -8.40 22.65
N PHE A 217 -7.35 -9.70 22.61
CA PHE A 217 -8.64 -10.27 22.99
C PHE A 217 -8.48 -11.63 23.68
N ASP A 218 -9.48 -12.02 24.46
CA ASP A 218 -9.49 -13.30 25.13
C ASP A 218 -9.68 -14.46 24.15
N LYS A 219 -8.95 -15.56 24.34
CA LYS A 219 -9.06 -16.75 23.47
C LYS A 219 -10.48 -17.31 23.39
N THR A 220 -11.30 -17.11 24.41
CA THR A 220 -12.70 -17.54 24.41
C THR A 220 -13.49 -16.94 23.26
N LEU A 221 -13.13 -15.74 22.79
CA LEU A 221 -13.79 -15.11 21.65
C LEU A 221 -13.53 -15.86 20.33
N LEU A 222 -12.43 -16.60 20.22
CA LEU A 222 -12.12 -17.40 19.03
C LEU A 222 -13.17 -18.51 18.77
N SER A 223 -13.78 -19.02 19.82
CA SER A 223 -14.80 -20.05 19.72
C SER A 223 -16.21 -19.53 19.42
N LEU A 224 -16.37 -18.19 19.28
CA LEU A 224 -17.68 -17.63 18.96
C LEU A 224 -18.14 -18.10 17.58
N PRO A 225 -19.32 -18.72 17.48
CA PRO A 225 -19.82 -19.21 16.19
C PRO A 225 -20.21 -18.07 15.27
N LEU A 226 -20.02 -18.27 13.97
CA LEU A 226 -20.48 -17.36 12.94
C LEU A 226 -21.84 -17.78 12.41
N ASN A 227 -22.68 -16.80 12.11
CA ASN A 227 -24.13 -17.03 11.86
C ASN A 227 -24.47 -17.78 10.57
N LYS A 228 -23.54 -17.90 9.60
CA LYS A 228 -23.85 -18.38 8.24
C LYS A 228 -22.75 -19.26 7.65
N GLY A 229 -21.94 -19.93 8.49
CA GLY A 229 -20.86 -20.77 8.00
C GLY A 229 -21.37 -21.87 7.04
N ASN A 230 -20.77 -21.94 5.84
CA ASN A 230 -21.00 -22.97 4.85
C ASN A 230 -19.67 -23.55 4.37
N GLN A 231 -19.33 -24.72 4.82
CA GLN A 231 -18.05 -25.38 4.56
C GLN A 231 -17.81 -25.68 3.07
N GLN A 232 -18.87 -26.00 2.32
CA GLN A 232 -18.73 -26.25 0.89
C GLN A 232 -18.41 -24.96 0.13
N LEU A 233 -19.10 -23.85 0.48
CA LEU A 233 -18.80 -22.53 -0.10
C LEU A 233 -17.44 -22.04 0.35
N LEU A 234 -17.05 -22.25 1.60
CA LEU A 234 -15.74 -21.91 2.14
C LEU A 234 -14.63 -22.56 1.31
N SER A 235 -14.70 -23.88 1.07
CA SER A 235 -13.67 -24.59 0.28
C SER A 235 -13.58 -24.09 -1.16
N THR A 236 -14.73 -23.74 -1.77
CA THR A 236 -14.75 -23.16 -3.11
C THR A 236 -14.09 -21.80 -3.16
N LEU A 237 -14.40 -20.92 -2.19
CA LEU A 237 -13.81 -19.58 -2.08
C LEU A 237 -12.31 -19.63 -1.79
N GLU A 238 -11.87 -20.55 -0.92
CA GLU A 238 -10.44 -20.76 -0.62
C GLU A 238 -9.67 -21.24 -1.87
N SER A 239 -10.23 -22.18 -2.63
CA SER A 239 -9.63 -22.64 -3.88
C SER A 239 -9.50 -21.52 -4.91
N HIS A 240 -10.53 -20.69 -5.02
CA HIS A 240 -10.51 -19.51 -5.88
C HIS A 240 -9.47 -18.48 -5.40
N ALA A 241 -9.45 -18.18 -4.09
CA ALA A 241 -8.49 -17.25 -3.49
C ALA A 241 -7.05 -17.73 -3.69
N GLN A 242 -6.79 -19.04 -3.56
CA GLN A 242 -5.46 -19.61 -3.78
C GLN A 242 -5.02 -19.45 -5.24
N ALA A 243 -5.91 -19.61 -6.22
CA ALA A 243 -5.62 -19.34 -7.62
C ALA A 243 -5.26 -17.87 -7.85
N LEU A 244 -6.06 -16.94 -7.29
CA LEU A 244 -5.77 -15.50 -7.39
C LEU A 244 -4.42 -15.12 -6.77
N ILE A 245 -4.06 -15.70 -5.61
CA ILE A 245 -2.73 -15.47 -4.99
C ILE A 245 -1.61 -16.00 -5.88
N SER A 246 -1.79 -17.18 -6.48
CA SER A 246 -0.82 -17.74 -7.41
C SER A 246 -0.59 -16.80 -8.59
N ASP A 247 -1.66 -16.24 -9.15
CA ASP A 247 -1.58 -15.29 -10.26
C ASP A 247 -0.87 -13.99 -9.83
N LEU A 248 -1.25 -13.41 -8.69
CA LEU A 248 -0.60 -12.22 -8.11
C LEU A 248 0.90 -12.46 -7.82
N THR A 249 1.24 -13.63 -7.29
CA THR A 249 2.63 -13.98 -6.98
C THR A 249 3.44 -14.12 -8.26
N THR A 250 2.86 -14.74 -9.30
CA THR A 250 3.50 -14.90 -10.60
C THR A 250 3.73 -13.55 -11.28
N GLU A 251 2.77 -12.62 -11.18
CA GLU A 251 2.91 -11.25 -11.72
C GLU A 251 3.97 -10.44 -10.95
N THR A 252 3.96 -10.52 -9.62
CA THR A 252 4.96 -9.86 -8.77
C THR A 252 6.35 -10.42 -9.02
N ASP A 253 6.47 -11.74 -9.14
CA ASP A 253 7.73 -12.41 -9.48
C ASP A 253 8.21 -12.00 -10.87
N MET A 254 7.32 -11.95 -11.85
CA MET A 254 7.64 -11.49 -13.20
C MET A 254 8.10 -10.03 -13.23
N ALA A 255 7.43 -9.12 -12.49
CA ALA A 255 7.85 -7.72 -12.41
C ALA A 255 9.23 -7.60 -11.76
N THR A 256 9.49 -8.34 -10.71
CA THR A 256 10.79 -8.39 -10.03
C THR A 256 11.87 -8.98 -10.94
N GLN A 257 11.58 -10.09 -11.63
CA GLN A 257 12.49 -10.68 -12.60
C GLN A 257 12.78 -9.72 -13.75
N LEU A 258 11.77 -8.97 -14.22
CA LEU A 258 11.92 -7.96 -15.28
C LEU A 258 12.85 -6.82 -14.83
N LYS A 259 12.65 -6.27 -13.62
CA LYS A 259 13.54 -5.27 -13.03
C LYS A 259 14.98 -5.77 -12.93
N ASN A 260 15.17 -7.00 -12.46
CA ASN A 260 16.49 -7.62 -12.35
C ASN A 260 17.15 -7.85 -13.72
N SER A 261 16.40 -8.29 -14.73
CA SER A 261 16.88 -8.46 -16.10
C SER A 261 17.28 -7.11 -16.72
N ILE A 262 16.45 -6.09 -16.56
CA ILE A 262 16.76 -4.74 -17.03
C ILE A 262 18.04 -4.22 -16.35
N ALA A 263 18.13 -4.34 -15.01
CA ALA A 263 19.30 -3.87 -14.24
C ALA A 263 20.61 -4.50 -14.73
N LYS A 264 20.59 -5.80 -15.02
CA LYS A 264 21.75 -6.53 -15.58
C LYS A 264 22.08 -6.07 -17.01
N SER A 265 21.06 -5.84 -17.83
CA SER A 265 21.19 -5.54 -19.24
C SER A 265 21.54 -4.07 -19.54
N LEU A 266 21.32 -3.14 -18.59
CA LEU A 266 21.67 -1.74 -18.74
C LEU A 266 23.14 -1.54 -19.06
N LYS A 267 24.03 -2.29 -18.40
CA LYS A 267 25.50 -2.22 -18.61
C LYS A 267 25.94 -2.74 -19.98
N THR A 268 25.19 -3.66 -20.56
CA THR A 268 25.53 -4.31 -21.84
C THR A 268 24.87 -3.63 -23.04
N GLY A 269 23.97 -2.68 -22.82
CA GLY A 269 23.19 -1.99 -23.84
C GLY A 269 21.99 -2.77 -24.38
N ASN A 270 21.78 -4.02 -23.96
CA ASN A 270 20.72 -4.91 -24.46
C ASN A 270 19.45 -4.83 -23.58
N PHE A 271 18.97 -3.63 -23.29
CA PHE A 271 17.83 -3.36 -22.42
C PHE A 271 16.55 -2.97 -23.16
N HIS A 272 16.53 -3.09 -24.50
CA HIS A 272 15.31 -2.83 -25.25
C HIS A 272 14.26 -3.90 -24.97
N GLN A 273 12.98 -3.52 -25.11
CA GLN A 273 11.87 -4.42 -24.79
C GLN A 273 11.97 -5.79 -25.51
N GLN A 274 12.49 -5.82 -26.71
CA GLN A 274 12.68 -7.05 -27.47
C GLN A 274 13.76 -7.94 -26.85
N ASP A 275 14.93 -7.37 -26.51
CA ASP A 275 16.06 -8.09 -25.91
C ASP A 275 15.66 -8.70 -24.56
N ILE A 276 14.92 -7.92 -23.77
CA ILE A 276 14.42 -8.38 -22.48
C ILE A 276 13.32 -9.45 -22.65
N ALA A 277 12.41 -9.30 -23.61
CA ALA A 277 11.37 -10.30 -23.87
C ALA A 277 11.96 -11.66 -24.25
N GLU A 278 13.05 -11.67 -25.04
CA GLU A 278 13.75 -12.89 -25.42
C GLU A 278 14.34 -13.64 -24.21
N GLN A 279 14.80 -12.93 -23.17
CA GLN A 279 15.25 -13.54 -21.91
C GLN A 279 14.14 -14.27 -21.17
N PHE A 280 12.88 -13.90 -21.42
CA PHE A 280 11.68 -14.55 -20.89
C PHE A 280 11.05 -15.56 -21.85
N ALA A 281 11.79 -15.97 -22.89
CA ALA A 281 11.32 -16.88 -23.93
C ALA A 281 10.01 -16.43 -24.60
N MET A 282 9.82 -15.13 -24.77
CA MET A 282 8.64 -14.53 -25.42
C MET A 282 9.02 -13.39 -26.36
N SER A 283 8.08 -12.99 -27.23
CA SER A 283 8.26 -11.79 -28.06
C SER A 283 7.78 -10.53 -27.33
N ALA A 284 8.11 -9.35 -27.86
CA ALA A 284 7.80 -8.07 -27.24
C ALA A 284 6.27 -7.83 -27.03
N LYS A 285 5.40 -8.30 -27.96
CA LYS A 285 3.94 -8.13 -27.86
C LYS A 285 3.31 -8.87 -26.67
N PRO A 286 3.57 -10.17 -26.42
CA PRO A 286 3.11 -10.85 -25.21
C PRO A 286 3.61 -10.20 -23.93
N LEU A 287 4.87 -9.76 -23.87
CA LEU A 287 5.40 -9.01 -22.71
C LEU A 287 4.62 -7.72 -22.48
N GLN A 288 4.41 -6.94 -23.53
CA GLN A 288 3.65 -5.69 -23.46
C GLN A 288 2.22 -5.91 -22.97
N ARG A 289 1.54 -6.96 -23.49
CA ARG A 289 0.17 -7.31 -23.07
C ARG A 289 0.08 -7.71 -21.60
N ARG A 290 1.05 -8.47 -21.09
CA ARG A 290 1.11 -8.84 -19.67
C ARG A 290 1.33 -7.64 -18.78
N LEU A 291 2.27 -6.76 -19.13
CA LEU A 291 2.50 -5.51 -18.38
C LEU A 291 1.26 -4.60 -18.39
N ALA A 292 0.58 -4.48 -19.54
CA ALA A 292 -0.63 -3.70 -19.66
C ALA A 292 -1.80 -4.28 -18.82
N ALA A 293 -1.88 -5.61 -18.68
CA ALA A 293 -2.87 -6.24 -17.80
C ALA A 293 -2.66 -5.85 -16.32
N SER A 294 -1.42 -5.60 -15.90
CA SER A 294 -1.07 -5.11 -14.57
C SER A 294 -1.04 -3.56 -14.50
N GLY A 295 -1.56 -2.85 -15.51
CA GLY A 295 -1.59 -1.39 -15.55
C GLY A 295 -0.24 -0.70 -15.67
N ILE A 296 0.82 -1.42 -16.05
CA ILE A 296 2.20 -0.89 -16.15
C ILE A 296 2.73 -0.97 -17.58
N THR A 297 3.68 -0.10 -17.91
CA THR A 297 4.37 -0.13 -19.19
C THR A 297 5.83 -0.57 -19.02
N PHE A 298 6.42 -1.17 -20.06
CA PHE A 298 7.85 -1.50 -20.05
C PHE A 298 8.71 -0.26 -19.76
N GLN A 299 8.35 0.88 -20.35
CA GLN A 299 9.08 2.13 -20.13
C GLN A 299 9.03 2.58 -18.66
N ALA A 300 7.88 2.43 -17.99
CA ALA A 300 7.75 2.74 -16.57
C ALA A 300 8.67 1.86 -15.71
N VAL A 301 8.73 0.55 -16.00
CA VAL A 301 9.64 -0.38 -15.28
C VAL A 301 11.10 -0.03 -15.56
N LEU A 302 11.45 0.31 -16.79
CA LEU A 302 12.80 0.72 -17.15
C LEU A 302 13.21 2.01 -16.43
N ASP A 303 12.34 3.02 -16.42
CA ASP A 303 12.60 4.31 -15.76
C ASP A 303 12.71 4.14 -14.23
N GLU A 304 11.84 3.34 -13.63
CA GLU A 304 11.91 3.02 -12.20
C GLU A 304 13.22 2.30 -11.85
N THR A 305 13.60 1.27 -12.63
CA THR A 305 14.84 0.52 -12.41
C THR A 305 16.08 1.42 -12.55
N ARG A 306 16.11 2.26 -13.59
CA ARG A 306 17.17 3.24 -13.79
C ARG A 306 17.27 4.24 -12.65
N LEU A 307 16.12 4.74 -12.17
CA LEU A 307 16.07 5.73 -11.10
C LEU A 307 16.60 5.16 -9.79
N GLN A 308 16.23 3.93 -9.47
CA GLN A 308 16.73 3.24 -8.28
C GLN A 308 18.25 3.04 -8.33
N LEU A 309 18.76 2.57 -9.47
CA LEU A 309 20.20 2.41 -9.68
C LEU A 309 20.95 3.74 -9.65
N ALA A 310 20.37 4.80 -10.27
CA ALA A 310 20.94 6.14 -10.24
C ALA A 310 21.09 6.64 -8.80
N LYS A 311 20.03 6.54 -7.99
CA LYS A 311 20.08 6.95 -6.57
C LYS A 311 21.12 6.16 -5.78
N THR A 312 21.21 4.84 -5.99
CA THR A 312 22.22 3.97 -5.36
C THR A 312 23.64 4.40 -5.73
N HIS A 313 23.91 4.64 -7.03
CA HIS A 313 25.23 5.08 -7.48
C HIS A 313 25.56 6.50 -6.99
N LEU A 314 24.60 7.41 -6.96
CA LEU A 314 24.79 8.77 -6.45
C LEU A 314 25.10 8.77 -4.94
N ALA A 315 24.51 7.85 -4.17
CA ALA A 315 24.71 7.75 -2.73
C ALA A 315 26.02 7.04 -2.32
N ALA A 316 26.32 5.90 -2.96
CA ALA A 316 27.31 4.95 -2.44
C ALA A 316 28.57 4.79 -3.32
N SER A 317 28.55 5.23 -4.59
CA SER A 317 29.67 4.97 -5.50
C SER A 317 30.65 6.13 -5.64
N LYS A 318 31.92 5.80 -5.88
CA LYS A 318 32.97 6.77 -6.26
C LYS A 318 32.90 7.17 -7.74
N LEU A 319 31.94 6.63 -8.49
CA LEU A 319 31.80 6.92 -9.92
C LEU A 319 31.45 8.39 -10.16
N ASN A 320 32.04 8.97 -11.19
CA ASN A 320 31.64 10.30 -11.64
C ASN A 320 30.28 10.24 -12.38
N LEU A 321 29.66 11.39 -12.62
CA LEU A 321 28.32 11.45 -13.22
C LEU A 321 28.27 10.91 -14.66
N ASN A 322 29.37 10.99 -15.41
CA ASN A 322 29.45 10.43 -16.76
C ASN A 322 29.49 8.90 -16.71
N GLU A 323 30.27 8.34 -15.80
CA GLU A 323 30.34 6.89 -15.58
C GLU A 323 28.98 6.34 -15.15
N ILE A 324 28.28 7.03 -14.23
CA ILE A 324 26.92 6.65 -13.84
C ILE A 324 25.95 6.67 -15.03
N SER A 325 26.06 7.68 -15.90
CA SER A 325 25.27 7.76 -17.13
C SER A 325 25.43 6.51 -18.00
N ILE A 326 26.67 6.06 -18.19
CA ILE A 326 26.99 4.87 -18.99
C ILE A 326 26.44 3.60 -18.32
N GLU A 327 26.65 3.44 -17.01
CA GLU A 327 26.16 2.30 -16.23
C GLU A 327 24.62 2.17 -16.29
N LEU A 328 23.91 3.28 -16.48
CA LEU A 328 22.46 3.36 -16.63
C LEU A 328 21.99 3.20 -18.08
N GLY A 329 22.90 2.91 -19.02
CA GLY A 329 22.60 2.69 -20.44
C GLY A 329 22.21 3.96 -21.21
N PHE A 330 22.71 5.14 -20.82
CA PHE A 330 22.57 6.35 -21.61
C PHE A 330 23.77 6.50 -22.54
N THR A 331 23.52 6.82 -23.80
CA THR A 331 24.57 7.07 -24.80
C THR A 331 25.27 8.41 -24.56
N GLU A 332 24.56 9.37 -23.98
CA GLU A 332 25.09 10.70 -23.70
C GLU A 332 24.77 11.15 -22.27
N PRO A 333 25.72 11.71 -21.53
CA PRO A 333 25.49 12.23 -20.17
C PRO A 333 24.37 13.27 -20.09
N ARG A 334 24.21 14.12 -21.13
CA ARG A 334 23.15 15.13 -21.19
C ARG A 334 21.75 14.51 -21.17
N SER A 335 21.57 13.33 -21.75
CA SER A 335 20.32 12.60 -21.77
C SER A 335 19.97 12.08 -20.38
N PHE A 336 20.96 11.56 -19.62
CA PHE A 336 20.82 11.19 -18.22
C PHE A 336 20.42 12.38 -17.35
N TYR A 337 21.09 13.53 -17.50
CA TYR A 337 20.79 14.74 -16.71
C TYR A 337 19.34 15.21 -16.93
N ARG A 338 18.88 15.29 -18.18
CA ARG A 338 17.50 15.70 -18.51
C ARG A 338 16.48 14.72 -17.97
N TRP A 339 16.73 13.42 -18.14
CA TRP A 339 15.85 12.35 -17.67
C TRP A 339 15.76 12.35 -16.14
N PHE A 340 16.88 12.41 -15.43
CA PHE A 340 16.92 12.43 -13.98
C PHE A 340 16.23 13.68 -13.40
N ASN A 341 16.49 14.85 -13.99
CA ASN A 341 15.84 16.09 -13.57
C ASN A 341 14.32 16.04 -13.81
N LYS A 342 13.87 15.47 -14.93
CA LYS A 342 12.44 15.30 -15.20
C LYS A 342 11.73 14.47 -14.11
N LEU A 343 12.37 13.42 -13.61
CA LEU A 343 11.76 12.51 -12.63
C LEU A 343 11.94 12.98 -11.18
N THR A 344 13.03 13.69 -10.86
CA THR A 344 13.35 14.06 -9.47
C THR A 344 13.27 15.55 -9.18
N GLN A 345 13.05 16.38 -10.21
CA GLN A 345 13.09 17.85 -10.15
C GLN A 345 14.42 18.40 -9.64
N GLN A 346 15.50 17.60 -9.67
CA GLN A 346 16.85 17.95 -9.24
C GLN A 346 17.87 17.47 -10.26
N THR A 347 19.02 18.15 -10.35
CA THR A 347 20.13 17.61 -11.14
C THR A 347 20.79 16.45 -10.38
N PRO A 348 21.42 15.47 -11.08
CA PRO A 348 22.17 14.41 -10.41
C PRO A 348 23.26 14.92 -9.47
N GLY A 349 23.90 16.05 -9.83
CA GLY A 349 24.94 16.69 -9.02
C GLY A 349 24.39 17.30 -7.73
N ASP A 350 23.26 17.98 -7.81
CA ASP A 350 22.60 18.56 -6.61
C ASP A 350 22.07 17.46 -5.70
N TYR A 351 21.47 16.40 -6.28
CA TYR A 351 21.01 15.24 -5.52
C TYR A 351 22.16 14.62 -4.73
N ARG A 352 23.32 14.39 -5.34
CA ARG A 352 24.52 13.84 -4.65
C ARG A 352 25.01 14.76 -3.53
N LYS A 353 25.06 16.08 -3.76
CA LYS A 353 25.49 17.04 -2.71
C LYS A 353 24.54 17.03 -1.52
N ASN A 354 23.23 16.97 -1.77
CA ASN A 354 22.24 16.96 -0.69
C ASN A 354 22.36 15.69 0.17
N LEU A 355 22.66 14.53 -0.43
CA LEU A 355 22.89 13.29 0.31
C LEU A 355 24.14 13.37 1.24
N ILE A 356 25.21 14.03 0.77
CA ILE A 356 26.44 14.19 1.57
C ILE A 356 26.20 15.13 2.75
N ASN A 357 25.48 16.22 2.54
CA ASN A 357 25.18 17.20 3.58
C ASN A 357 24.27 16.63 4.68
N ASN A 358 23.29 15.79 4.32
CA ASN A 358 22.37 15.16 5.27
C ASN A 358 23.01 14.01 6.09
N ASN A 359 24.17 13.49 5.66
CA ASN A 359 24.91 12.46 6.40
C ASN A 359 26.02 13.05 7.32
N THR A 360 26.14 14.37 7.38
CA THR A 360 27.20 15.06 8.16
C THR A 360 26.63 15.82 9.36
N GLU A 361 25.31 15.82 9.55
CA GLU A 361 24.58 16.27 10.74
C GLU A 361 24.09 15.04 11.57
#